data_eec3654bbcd14fc1f881c2166f519ebf
#
_entry.id   eec3654bbcd14fc1f881c2166f519ebf
#
_cell.length_a   1.000
_cell.length_b   1.000
_cell.length_c   1.000
_cell.angle_alpha   90.00
_cell.angle_beta   90.00
_cell.angle_gamma   90.00
#
_symmetry.space_group_name_H-M   'P 1'
#
loop_
_entity.id
_entity.type
_entity.pdbx_description
1 polymer ?
#
loop_
_entity_poly.entity_id
_entity_poly.type
_entity_poly.pdbx_seq_one_letter_code
_entity_poly.pdbx_strand_id
1 'polypeptide(L)' 'LRSIAVPVRGPKGEVAAALNLATQSAHRDLDWLLQTALPELQAAAAHLMRIAAG' A
#
# COMPACT_ATOMS: atom_id res chain seq x y z
N LEU A 1 -5.02 -15.65 7.17
CA LEU A 1 -5.19 -14.28 6.69
C LEU A 1 -3.85 -13.57 6.59
N ARG A 2 -3.55 -13.02 5.45
CA ARG A 2 -2.35 -12.23 5.23
C ARG A 2 -2.73 -10.81 4.85
N SER A 3 -1.90 -9.86 5.23
CA SER A 3 -2.15 -8.47 4.89
C SER A 3 -0.83 -7.77 4.61
N ILE A 4 -0.92 -6.67 3.86
CA ILE A 4 0.19 -5.80 3.57
C ILE A 4 -0.30 -4.37 3.63
N ALA A 5 0.53 -3.48 4.13
CA ALA A 5 0.19 -2.07 4.25
C ALA A 5 1.34 -1.22 3.77
N VAL A 6 1.01 -0.10 3.13
CA VAL A 6 1.99 0.90 2.72
C VAL A 6 1.59 2.26 3.27
N PRO A 7 2.55 3.07 3.70
CA PRO A 7 2.23 4.41 4.22
C PRO A 7 1.92 5.39 3.10
N VAL A 8 1.03 6.31 3.39
CA VAL A 8 0.79 7.50 2.56
C VAL A 8 1.37 8.67 3.32
N ARG A 9 2.40 9.29 2.78
CA ARG A 9 3.13 10.35 3.48
C ARG A 9 2.63 11.71 3.07
N GLY A 10 2.66 12.62 4.03
CA GLY A 10 2.33 14.01 3.79
C GLY A 10 3.51 14.79 3.20
N PRO A 11 3.31 16.10 2.97
CA PRO A 11 4.33 16.94 2.30
C PRO A 11 5.66 17.02 3.05
N LYS A 12 5.65 16.77 4.36
CA LYS A 12 6.86 16.84 5.19
C LYS A 12 7.44 15.46 5.46
N GLY A 13 6.97 14.44 4.76
CA GLY A 13 7.44 13.09 4.94
C GLY A 13 6.79 12.33 6.08
N GLU A 14 5.88 12.94 6.83
CA GLU A 14 5.16 12.28 7.91
C GLU A 14 4.17 11.27 7.36
N VAL A 15 3.84 10.25 8.17
CA VAL A 15 2.84 9.26 7.77
C VAL A 15 1.46 9.82 8.09
N ALA A 16 0.73 10.20 7.07
CA ALA A 16 -0.60 10.77 7.21
C ALA A 16 -1.70 9.71 7.22
N ALA A 17 -1.47 8.58 6.53
CA ALA A 17 -2.44 7.51 6.41
C ALA A 17 -1.72 6.24 5.99
N ALA A 18 -2.47 5.16 5.81
CA ALA A 18 -1.92 3.91 5.30
C ALA A 18 -2.95 3.24 4.39
N LEU A 19 -2.46 2.63 3.33
CA LEU A 19 -3.27 1.76 2.48
C LEU A 19 -3.00 0.32 2.90
N ASN A 20 -4.05 -0.47 2.96
CA ASN A 20 -3.99 -1.84 3.46
C ASN A 20 -4.70 -2.77 2.47
N LEU A 21 -4.08 -3.91 2.21
CA LEU A 21 -4.70 -5.00 1.47
C LEU A 21 -4.62 -6.26 2.32
N ALA A 22 -5.76 -6.90 2.56
CA ALA A 22 -5.84 -8.16 3.27
C ALA A 22 -6.41 -9.22 2.35
N THR A 23 -5.93 -10.45 2.48
CA THR A 23 -6.38 -11.55 1.63
C THR A 23 -6.38 -12.84 2.42
N GLN A 24 -7.22 -13.78 1.99
CA GLN A 24 -7.25 -15.13 2.55
C GLN A 24 -5.96 -15.86 2.17
N SER A 25 -5.26 -16.37 3.16
CA SER A 25 -3.98 -17.02 2.91
C SER A 25 -4.10 -18.28 2.05
N ALA A 26 -5.28 -18.88 2.00
CA ALA A 26 -5.50 -20.06 1.17
C ALA A 26 -5.43 -19.77 -0.33
N HIS A 27 -5.61 -18.51 -0.73
CA HIS A 27 -5.69 -18.12 -2.13
C HIS A 27 -4.51 -17.28 -2.60
N ARG A 28 -3.82 -16.64 -1.68
CA ARG A 28 -2.70 -15.77 -2.02
C ARG A 28 -1.58 -15.98 -1.02
N ASP A 29 -0.38 -16.15 -1.51
CA ASP A 29 0.78 -16.33 -0.67
C ASP A 29 1.59 -15.05 -0.54
N LEU A 30 2.68 -15.12 0.21
CA LEU A 30 3.54 -13.98 0.45
C LEU A 30 4.17 -13.47 -0.84
N ASP A 31 4.55 -14.38 -1.75
CA ASP A 31 5.15 -13.97 -3.01
C ASP A 31 4.19 -13.12 -3.83
N TRP A 32 2.91 -13.51 -3.90
CA TRP A 32 1.93 -12.72 -4.60
C TRP A 32 1.79 -11.33 -3.99
N LEU A 33 1.78 -11.25 -2.66
CA LEU A 33 1.68 -9.95 -1.98
C LEU A 33 2.85 -9.06 -2.31
N LEU A 34 4.07 -9.61 -2.31
CA LEU A 34 5.26 -8.81 -2.53
C LEU A 34 5.48 -8.47 -3.99
N GLN A 35 5.15 -9.37 -4.91
CA GLN A 35 5.48 -9.19 -6.32
C GLN A 35 4.35 -8.54 -7.12
N THR A 36 3.11 -8.66 -6.66
CA THR A 36 1.96 -8.15 -7.38
C THR A 36 1.24 -7.05 -6.61
N ALA A 37 0.86 -7.33 -5.37
CA ALA A 37 0.05 -6.39 -4.62
C ALA A 37 0.85 -5.19 -4.12
N LEU A 38 2.08 -5.40 -3.66
CA LEU A 38 2.88 -4.30 -3.11
C LEU A 38 3.16 -3.20 -4.12
N PRO A 39 3.62 -3.50 -5.36
CA PRO A 39 3.84 -2.44 -6.34
C PRO A 39 2.57 -1.64 -6.64
N GLU A 40 1.42 -2.30 -6.69
CA GLU A 40 0.16 -1.61 -6.94
C GLU A 40 -0.24 -0.72 -5.78
N LEU A 41 -0.05 -1.19 -4.53
CA LEU A 41 -0.30 -0.37 -3.35
C LEU A 41 0.63 0.83 -3.31
N GLN A 42 1.89 0.64 -3.65
CA GLN A 42 2.85 1.74 -3.67
C GLN A 42 2.49 2.78 -4.73
N ALA A 43 2.02 2.33 -5.90
CA ALA A 43 1.57 3.25 -6.94
C ALA A 43 0.35 4.03 -6.50
N ALA A 44 -0.61 3.38 -5.84
CA ALA A 44 -1.78 4.05 -5.32
C ALA A 44 -1.42 5.06 -4.23
N ALA A 45 -0.49 4.70 -3.34
CA ALA A 45 -0.02 5.61 -2.29
C ALA A 45 0.65 6.84 -2.90
N ALA A 46 1.48 6.65 -3.93
CA ALA A 46 2.12 7.77 -4.60
C ALA A 46 1.11 8.69 -5.25
N HIS A 47 0.06 8.12 -5.85
CA HIS A 47 -1.01 8.90 -6.46
C HIS A 47 -1.74 9.74 -5.41
N LEU A 48 -2.06 9.14 -4.27
CA LEU A 48 -2.72 9.86 -3.17
C LEU A 48 -1.84 10.97 -2.63
N MET A 49 -0.55 10.73 -2.52
CA MET A 49 0.39 11.75 -2.06
C MET A 49 0.43 12.95 -3.01
N ARG A 50 0.35 12.71 -4.32
CA ARG A 50 0.30 13.79 -5.30
C ARG A 50 -0.98 14.61 -5.18
N ILE A 51 -2.11 13.93 -5.00
CA ILE A 51 -3.40 14.61 -4.83
C ILE A 51 -3.38 15.46 -3.56
N ALA A 52 -2.89 14.91 -2.46
CA ALA A 52 -2.88 15.61 -1.18
C ALA A 52 -1.93 16.81 -1.20
N ALA A 53 -0.83 16.71 -1.93
CA ALA A 53 0.14 17.80 -2.02
C ALA A 53 -0.29 18.91 -2.97
N GLY A 54 -1.12 18.55 -3.92
CA GLY A 54 -1.53 19.46 -4.96
C GLY A 54 -2.65 20.35 -4.63
#